data_1aa9635ee6a1a3daeb3b6a49e1582ba0
#
_entry.id   1aa9635ee6a1a3daeb3b6a49e1582ba0
#
_cell.length_a   1.000
_cell.length_b   1.000
_cell.length_c   1.000
_cell.angle_alpha   90.00
_cell.angle_beta   90.00
_cell.angle_gamma   90.00
#
_symmetry.space_group_name_H-M   'P 1'
#
loop_
_entity.id
_entity.type
_entity.pdbx_description
1 polymer ?
#
loop_
_entity_poly.entity_id
_entity_poly.type
_entity_poly.pdbx_seq_one_letter_code
_entity_poly.pdbx_strand_id
1 'polypeptide(L)'
;MTELEASYAHCRAVAKSRAKNFYYSFVLLDSDRKNAMCALYAFMRYCDDLSDEPGATRTAMERWRNALDDALAGRPDANPAWAAFLDTVARYRIPHQYFYEMIEGVASDLEPRAIRTFDELYGYCYHVASVVGLATIHIFGFTSPDAQPLAEKCGVAFQLTNILRDIREDADLGRVYLPQEDLERFGVTAEELKSAQKTERFGRLMDFEIERARRYYRESAPLLNLIDPKTKRAMWALIAIYSSLLERIAQSQYDVLARRISLSASEKAWIVARAATGLVN
;
A
#
# COMPACT_ATOMS: atom_id res chain seq x y z
N MET A 1 -0.60 -32.77 -1.22
CA MET A 1 -0.54 -31.33 -0.89
C MET A 1 -1.43 -31.13 0.32
N THR A 2 -0.88 -30.63 1.40
CA THR A 2 -1.65 -30.33 2.60
C THR A 2 -2.56 -29.13 2.38
N GLU A 3 -3.57 -28.92 3.22
CA GLU A 3 -4.46 -27.76 3.18
C GLU A 3 -3.66 -26.44 3.24
N LEU A 4 -2.66 -26.36 4.11
CA LEU A 4 -1.78 -25.21 4.25
C LEU A 4 -0.97 -24.94 2.97
N GLU A 5 -0.40 -25.98 2.34
CA GLU A 5 0.32 -25.85 1.07
C GLU A 5 -0.58 -25.35 -0.06
N ALA A 6 -1.83 -25.84 -0.12
CA ALA A 6 -2.82 -25.39 -1.08
C ALA A 6 -3.20 -23.92 -0.87
N SER A 7 -3.40 -23.51 0.38
CA SER A 7 -3.68 -22.14 0.78
C SER A 7 -2.55 -21.18 0.38
N TYR A 8 -1.30 -21.50 0.67
CA TYR A 8 -0.15 -20.72 0.22
C TYR A 8 -0.01 -20.66 -1.31
N ALA A 9 -0.32 -21.78 -2.01
CA ALA A 9 -0.33 -21.78 -3.48
C ALA A 9 -1.38 -20.81 -4.04
N HIS A 10 -2.57 -20.79 -3.45
CA HIS A 10 -3.63 -19.84 -3.77
C HIS A 10 -3.19 -18.39 -3.55
N CYS A 11 -2.64 -18.06 -2.37
CA CYS A 11 -2.16 -16.72 -2.05
C CYS A 11 -1.06 -16.25 -3.01
N ARG A 12 -0.12 -17.15 -3.42
CA ARG A 12 0.87 -16.83 -4.45
C ARG A 12 0.25 -16.51 -5.80
N ALA A 13 -0.81 -17.23 -6.20
CA ALA A 13 -1.51 -16.95 -7.45
C ALA A 13 -2.19 -15.57 -7.42
N VAL A 14 -2.87 -15.23 -6.32
CA VAL A 14 -3.48 -13.92 -6.10
C VAL A 14 -2.41 -12.82 -6.16
N ALA A 15 -1.32 -12.94 -5.39
CA ALA A 15 -0.27 -11.94 -5.37
C ALA A 15 0.41 -11.77 -6.74
N LYS A 16 0.70 -12.86 -7.45
CA LYS A 16 1.33 -12.81 -8.79
C LYS A 16 0.45 -12.10 -9.81
N SER A 17 -0.87 -12.27 -9.74
CA SER A 17 -1.81 -11.68 -10.70
C SER A 17 -2.13 -10.21 -10.40
N ARG A 18 -2.17 -9.82 -9.12
CA ARG A 18 -2.70 -8.53 -8.69
C ARG A 18 -1.65 -7.58 -8.10
N ALA A 19 -0.59 -8.07 -7.44
CA ALA A 19 0.40 -7.27 -6.72
C ALA A 19 1.50 -6.70 -7.64
N LYS A 20 1.11 -5.92 -8.64
CA LYS A 20 1.98 -5.45 -9.75
C LYS A 20 3.28 -4.74 -9.32
N ASN A 21 3.31 -4.06 -8.18
CA ASN A 21 4.51 -3.38 -7.67
C ASN A 21 5.17 -4.18 -6.55
N PHE A 22 4.39 -4.65 -5.58
CA PHE A 22 4.89 -5.39 -4.41
C PHE A 22 5.56 -6.71 -4.79
N TYR A 23 4.96 -7.50 -5.71
CA TYR A 23 5.43 -8.83 -6.06
C TYR A 23 6.86 -8.86 -6.58
N TYR A 24 7.32 -7.78 -7.24
CA TYR A 24 8.71 -7.68 -7.72
C TYR A 24 9.72 -7.74 -6.57
N SER A 25 9.44 -7.12 -5.42
CA SER A 25 10.34 -7.18 -4.26
C SER A 25 10.32 -8.54 -3.56
N PHE A 26 9.21 -9.30 -3.66
CA PHE A 26 9.06 -10.59 -2.99
C PHE A 26 10.01 -11.68 -3.55
N VAL A 27 10.54 -11.51 -4.77
CA VAL A 27 11.49 -12.46 -5.36
C VAL A 27 12.85 -12.47 -4.63
N LEU A 28 13.14 -11.43 -3.84
CA LEU A 28 14.36 -11.30 -3.05
C LEU A 28 14.23 -11.92 -1.64
N LEU A 29 13.05 -12.42 -1.27
CA LEU A 29 12.79 -13.09 -0.01
C LEU A 29 13.03 -14.60 -0.14
N ASP A 30 13.36 -15.23 0.98
CA ASP A 30 13.29 -16.70 1.09
C ASP A 30 11.84 -17.19 0.89
N SER A 31 11.69 -18.51 0.70
CA SER A 31 10.38 -19.11 0.40
C SER A 31 9.33 -18.86 1.47
N ASP A 32 9.71 -18.87 2.74
CA ASP A 32 8.77 -18.73 3.87
C ASP A 32 8.25 -17.31 3.96
N ARG A 33 9.16 -16.31 3.92
CA ARG A 33 8.79 -14.90 3.94
C ARG A 33 8.03 -14.48 2.66
N LYS A 34 8.42 -15.01 1.50
CA LYS A 34 7.67 -14.80 0.26
C LYS A 34 6.25 -15.33 0.35
N ASN A 35 6.06 -16.54 0.89
CA ASN A 35 4.74 -17.12 1.11
C ASN A 35 3.92 -16.25 2.07
N ALA A 36 4.52 -15.82 3.18
CA ALA A 36 3.88 -14.95 4.16
C ALA A 36 3.44 -13.61 3.56
N MET A 37 4.30 -12.97 2.76
CA MET A 37 3.94 -11.74 2.06
C MET A 37 2.80 -11.96 1.05
N CYS A 38 2.76 -13.11 0.37
CA CYS A 38 1.64 -13.45 -0.50
C CYS A 38 0.33 -13.67 0.27
N ALA A 39 0.39 -14.28 1.46
CA ALA A 39 -0.77 -14.48 2.32
C ALA A 39 -1.29 -13.13 2.87
N LEU A 40 -0.41 -12.27 3.37
CA LEU A 40 -0.76 -10.92 3.80
C LEU A 40 -1.41 -10.13 2.64
N TYR A 41 -0.79 -10.17 1.45
CA TYR A 41 -1.33 -9.49 0.27
C TYR A 41 -2.72 -10.04 -0.14
N ALA A 42 -2.92 -11.34 -0.09
CA ALA A 42 -4.21 -11.94 -0.43
C ALA A 42 -5.32 -11.45 0.51
N PHE A 43 -5.05 -11.39 1.82
CA PHE A 43 -6.01 -10.82 2.80
C PHE A 43 -6.36 -9.37 2.46
N MET A 44 -5.35 -8.52 2.20
CA MET A 44 -5.54 -7.13 1.83
C MET A 44 -6.36 -6.99 0.55
N ARG A 45 -6.03 -7.79 -0.47
CA ARG A 45 -6.73 -7.72 -1.76
C ARG A 45 -8.20 -8.13 -1.65
N TYR A 46 -8.53 -9.12 -0.82
CA TYR A 46 -9.93 -9.45 -0.54
C TYR A 46 -10.66 -8.29 0.14
N CYS A 47 -10.01 -7.59 1.05
CA CYS A 47 -10.58 -6.41 1.68
C CYS A 47 -10.85 -5.29 0.65
N ASP A 48 -9.86 -4.97 -0.19
CA ASP A 48 -9.99 -3.96 -1.25
C ASP A 48 -11.11 -4.32 -2.25
N ASP A 49 -11.16 -5.59 -2.72
CA ASP A 49 -12.17 -6.04 -3.68
C ASP A 49 -13.61 -5.83 -3.14
N LEU A 50 -13.82 -5.95 -1.82
CA LEU A 50 -15.12 -5.70 -1.19
C LEU A 50 -15.55 -4.23 -1.19
N SER A 51 -14.62 -3.28 -1.32
CA SER A 51 -14.92 -1.84 -1.41
C SER A 51 -14.95 -1.32 -2.84
N ASP A 52 -14.30 -2.01 -3.77
CA ASP A 52 -14.13 -1.57 -5.15
C ASP A 52 -15.16 -2.19 -6.11
N GLU A 53 -15.81 -3.30 -5.73
CA GLU A 53 -16.80 -3.96 -6.60
C GLU A 53 -18.11 -3.16 -6.68
N PRO A 54 -18.78 -3.16 -7.86
CA PRO A 54 -20.10 -2.56 -7.99
C PRO A 54 -21.09 -3.21 -7.00
N GLY A 55 -21.66 -2.39 -6.13
CA GLY A 55 -22.55 -2.87 -5.07
C GLY A 55 -21.86 -3.13 -3.74
N ALA A 56 -20.63 -2.67 -3.58
CA ALA A 56 -19.91 -2.65 -2.30
C ALA A 56 -20.79 -2.02 -1.19
N THR A 57 -20.82 -2.68 -0.03
CA THR A 57 -21.66 -2.25 1.09
C THR A 57 -20.90 -2.34 2.41
N ARG A 58 -21.28 -1.50 3.36
CA ARG A 58 -20.78 -1.60 4.74
C ARG A 58 -21.02 -2.98 5.34
N THR A 59 -22.15 -3.62 5.02
CA THR A 59 -22.46 -4.98 5.44
C THR A 59 -21.45 -6.01 4.90
N ALA A 60 -20.91 -5.84 3.70
CA ALA A 60 -19.88 -6.73 3.18
C ALA A 60 -18.58 -6.61 3.98
N MET A 61 -18.20 -5.39 4.37
CA MET A 61 -17.03 -5.14 5.22
C MET A 61 -17.24 -5.69 6.65
N GLU A 62 -18.42 -5.55 7.21
CA GLU A 62 -18.79 -6.14 8.50
C GLU A 62 -18.72 -7.68 8.46
N ARG A 63 -19.18 -8.30 7.39
CA ARG A 63 -19.04 -9.76 7.18
C ARG A 63 -17.57 -10.18 7.11
N TRP A 64 -16.72 -9.41 6.42
CA TRP A 64 -15.29 -9.68 6.35
C TRP A 64 -14.61 -9.56 7.71
N ARG A 65 -14.99 -8.54 8.50
CA ARG A 65 -14.55 -8.38 9.89
C ARG A 65 -14.95 -9.58 10.74
N ASN A 66 -16.22 -10.02 10.67
CA ASN A 66 -16.69 -11.19 11.39
C ASN A 66 -15.99 -12.48 10.93
N ALA A 67 -15.71 -12.62 9.64
CA ALA A 67 -14.94 -13.74 9.11
C ALA A 67 -13.50 -13.76 9.65
N LEU A 68 -12.88 -12.59 9.83
CA LEU A 68 -11.59 -12.46 10.50
C LEU A 68 -11.68 -12.88 11.98
N ASP A 69 -12.71 -12.43 12.71
CA ASP A 69 -12.94 -12.82 14.12
C ASP A 69 -13.08 -14.32 14.26
N ASP A 70 -13.90 -14.95 13.40
CA ASP A 70 -14.10 -16.41 13.41
C ASP A 70 -12.83 -17.17 13.02
N ALA A 71 -12.08 -16.69 12.02
CA ALA A 71 -10.83 -17.31 11.62
C ALA A 71 -9.79 -17.26 12.74
N LEU A 72 -9.62 -16.12 13.41
CA LEU A 72 -8.73 -15.94 14.56
C LEU A 72 -9.16 -16.79 15.77
N ALA A 73 -10.46 -17.08 15.90
CA ALA A 73 -11.01 -17.99 16.92
C ALA A 73 -10.91 -19.48 16.52
N GLY A 74 -10.25 -19.81 15.40
CA GLY A 74 -10.08 -21.19 14.91
C GLY A 74 -11.31 -21.76 14.18
N ARG A 75 -12.20 -20.92 13.69
CA ARG A 75 -13.41 -21.28 12.92
C ARG A 75 -13.42 -20.58 11.57
N PRO A 76 -12.39 -20.72 10.70
CA PRO A 76 -12.35 -20.07 9.40
C PRO A 76 -13.49 -20.58 8.51
N ASP A 77 -14.02 -19.72 7.66
CA ASP A 77 -14.90 -20.10 6.57
C ASP A 77 -14.14 -20.79 5.42
N ALA A 78 -14.82 -21.04 4.31
CA ALA A 78 -14.26 -21.76 3.16
C ALA A 78 -13.31 -20.92 2.28
N ASN A 79 -12.94 -19.67 2.67
CA ASN A 79 -12.00 -18.86 1.90
C ASN A 79 -10.61 -19.53 1.89
N PRO A 80 -10.05 -19.84 0.71
CA PRO A 80 -8.82 -20.62 0.58
C PRO A 80 -7.57 -19.90 1.10
N ALA A 81 -7.64 -18.62 1.45
CA ALA A 81 -6.50 -17.87 1.97
C ALA A 81 -6.30 -18.02 3.49
N TRP A 82 -7.34 -18.46 4.25
CA TRP A 82 -7.29 -18.42 5.71
C TRP A 82 -6.16 -19.23 6.33
N ALA A 83 -5.94 -20.46 5.88
CA ALA A 83 -4.91 -21.31 6.48
C ALA A 83 -3.51 -20.68 6.34
N ALA A 84 -3.16 -20.12 5.18
CA ALA A 84 -1.90 -19.42 4.96
C ALA A 84 -1.82 -18.09 5.74
N PHE A 85 -2.92 -17.35 5.81
CA PHE A 85 -2.99 -16.11 6.58
C PHE A 85 -2.78 -16.34 8.07
N LEU A 86 -3.50 -17.29 8.66
CA LEU A 86 -3.40 -17.61 10.09
C LEU A 86 -2.01 -18.15 10.46
N ASP A 87 -1.42 -19.04 9.63
CA ASP A 87 -0.04 -19.49 9.82
C ASP A 87 0.94 -18.32 9.79
N THR A 88 0.76 -17.39 8.83
CA THR A 88 1.58 -16.18 8.70
C THR A 88 1.46 -15.29 9.94
N VAL A 89 0.24 -14.99 10.38
CA VAL A 89 -0.01 -14.13 11.55
C VAL A 89 0.63 -14.73 12.81
N ALA A 90 0.44 -16.05 13.05
CA ALA A 90 0.99 -16.73 14.19
C ALA A 90 2.52 -16.81 14.15
N ARG A 91 3.10 -17.20 13.00
CA ARG A 91 4.54 -17.38 12.80
C ARG A 91 5.32 -16.09 12.99
N TYR A 92 4.81 -14.98 12.45
CA TYR A 92 5.48 -13.68 12.49
C TYR A 92 4.96 -12.77 13.61
N ARG A 93 4.04 -13.26 14.45
CA ARG A 93 3.47 -12.52 15.59
C ARG A 93 2.94 -11.16 15.18
N ILE A 94 2.20 -11.12 14.08
CA ILE A 94 1.63 -9.87 13.56
C ILE A 94 0.45 -9.47 14.48
N PRO A 95 0.44 -8.25 15.05
CA PRO A 95 -0.69 -7.78 15.85
C PRO A 95 -2.00 -7.80 15.04
N HIS A 96 -3.03 -8.45 15.60
CA HIS A 96 -4.34 -8.55 14.94
C HIS A 96 -4.97 -7.18 14.68
N GLN A 97 -4.66 -6.21 15.54
CA GLN A 97 -5.12 -4.84 15.46
C GLN A 97 -4.91 -4.23 14.05
N TYR A 98 -3.77 -4.50 13.41
CA TYR A 98 -3.48 -3.95 12.08
C TYR A 98 -4.49 -4.39 11.01
N PHE A 99 -5.06 -5.60 11.13
CA PHE A 99 -6.05 -6.09 10.18
C PHE A 99 -7.41 -5.41 10.38
N TYR A 100 -7.79 -5.15 11.62
CA TYR A 100 -9.02 -4.40 11.93
C TYR A 100 -8.92 -2.95 11.47
N GLU A 101 -7.80 -2.30 11.76
CA GLU A 101 -7.54 -0.93 11.31
C GLU A 101 -7.54 -0.81 9.79
N MET A 102 -6.99 -1.82 9.08
CA MET A 102 -7.04 -1.86 7.63
C MET A 102 -8.48 -2.02 7.10
N ILE A 103 -9.27 -2.91 7.70
CA ILE A 103 -10.70 -3.07 7.33
C ILE A 103 -11.46 -1.74 7.53
N GLU A 104 -11.21 -1.03 8.64
CA GLU A 104 -11.81 0.28 8.91
C GLU A 104 -11.38 1.34 7.87
N GLY A 105 -10.11 1.36 7.50
CA GLY A 105 -9.60 2.25 6.45
C GLY A 105 -10.27 2.01 5.11
N VAL A 106 -10.31 0.77 4.66
CA VAL A 106 -10.96 0.40 3.39
C VAL A 106 -12.47 0.64 3.44
N ALA A 107 -13.13 0.37 4.57
CA ALA A 107 -14.55 0.66 4.75
C ALA A 107 -14.87 2.17 4.67
N SER A 108 -13.92 3.04 4.99
CA SER A 108 -14.11 4.50 4.87
C SER A 108 -14.29 4.98 3.42
N ASP A 109 -13.81 4.21 2.44
CA ASP A 109 -13.95 4.52 1.01
C ASP A 109 -15.38 4.26 0.47
N LEU A 110 -16.22 3.53 1.24
CA LEU A 110 -17.62 3.29 0.90
C LEU A 110 -18.51 4.53 1.08
N GLU A 111 -18.08 5.45 1.92
CA GLU A 111 -18.76 6.73 2.19
C GLU A 111 -17.76 7.86 1.95
N PRO A 112 -17.46 8.20 0.68
CA PRO A 112 -16.48 9.21 0.35
C PRO A 112 -16.82 10.55 1.02
N ARG A 113 -15.90 11.05 1.82
CA ARG A 113 -15.98 12.36 2.46
C ARG A 113 -14.83 13.25 1.99
N ALA A 114 -15.05 14.55 2.01
CA ALA A 114 -13.95 15.47 1.78
C ALA A 114 -12.93 15.34 2.92
N ILE A 115 -11.68 15.14 2.56
CA ILE A 115 -10.54 15.20 3.49
C ILE A 115 -10.19 16.69 3.63
N ARG A 116 -10.38 17.26 4.82
CA ARG A 116 -10.24 18.71 5.01
C ARG A 116 -8.80 19.13 5.20
N THR A 117 -8.03 18.37 5.98
CA THR A 117 -6.66 18.70 6.38
C THR A 117 -5.69 17.57 6.06
N PHE A 118 -4.40 17.88 6.07
CA PHE A 118 -3.39 16.84 5.94
C PHE A 118 -3.40 15.86 7.12
N ASP A 119 -3.76 16.28 8.32
CA ASP A 119 -3.86 15.36 9.46
C ASP A 119 -4.97 14.33 9.25
N GLU A 120 -6.09 14.71 8.64
CA GLU A 120 -7.14 13.77 8.23
C GLU A 120 -6.65 12.80 7.13
N LEU A 121 -5.87 13.30 6.15
CA LEU A 121 -5.24 12.46 5.13
C LEU A 121 -4.22 11.52 5.75
N TYR A 122 -3.42 11.98 6.71
CA TYR A 122 -2.47 11.14 7.41
C TYR A 122 -3.18 9.98 8.12
N GLY A 123 -4.27 10.26 8.83
CA GLY A 123 -5.09 9.22 9.47
C GLY A 123 -5.63 8.19 8.48
N TYR A 124 -6.09 8.63 7.30
CA TYR A 124 -6.48 7.73 6.21
C TYR A 124 -5.29 6.89 5.73
N CYS A 125 -4.15 7.51 5.42
CA CYS A 125 -2.94 6.80 4.98
C CYS A 125 -2.46 5.79 6.02
N TYR A 126 -2.60 6.10 7.32
CA TYR A 126 -2.28 5.17 8.40
C TYR A 126 -3.09 3.88 8.26
N HIS A 127 -4.41 3.99 8.13
CA HIS A 127 -5.31 2.83 8.09
C HIS A 127 -5.16 1.99 6.81
N VAL A 128 -4.93 2.60 5.63
CA VAL A 128 -4.89 1.85 4.36
C VAL A 128 -3.48 1.43 3.93
N ALA A 129 -2.42 2.02 4.50
CA ALA A 129 -1.04 1.75 4.06
C ALA A 129 -0.04 1.56 5.21
N SER A 130 -0.09 2.39 6.27
CA SER A 130 0.89 2.26 7.35
C SER A 130 0.73 0.96 8.11
N VAL A 131 -0.50 0.53 8.42
CA VAL A 131 -0.76 -0.77 9.07
C VAL A 131 -0.26 -1.95 8.23
N VAL A 132 -0.32 -1.83 6.89
CA VAL A 132 0.27 -2.80 5.95
C VAL A 132 1.80 -2.81 6.05
N GLY A 133 2.42 -1.63 6.13
CA GLY A 133 3.86 -1.48 6.36
C GLY A 133 4.29 -2.09 7.69
N LEU A 134 3.53 -1.83 8.76
CA LEU A 134 3.74 -2.40 10.09
C LEU A 134 3.63 -3.93 10.07
N ALA A 135 2.60 -4.50 9.45
CA ALA A 135 2.49 -5.95 9.27
C ALA A 135 3.65 -6.52 8.44
N THR A 136 4.10 -5.80 7.41
CA THR A 136 5.22 -6.20 6.54
C THR A 136 6.53 -6.30 7.32
N ILE A 137 6.85 -5.35 8.20
CA ILE A 137 8.11 -5.42 8.97
C ILE A 137 8.14 -6.55 9.98
N HIS A 138 6.99 -7.05 10.46
CA HIS A 138 6.93 -8.28 11.24
C HIS A 138 7.40 -9.50 10.44
N ILE A 139 7.01 -9.60 9.15
CA ILE A 139 7.45 -10.69 8.26
C ILE A 139 8.93 -10.51 7.88
N PHE A 140 9.35 -9.28 7.63
CA PHE A 140 10.74 -9.00 7.24
C PHE A 140 11.71 -9.16 8.41
N GLY A 141 11.25 -8.93 9.64
CA GLY A 141 12.07 -8.86 10.85
C GLY A 141 12.70 -7.49 11.02
N PHE A 142 12.79 -7.03 12.24
CA PHE A 142 13.42 -5.76 12.62
C PHE A 142 14.18 -5.89 13.93
N THR A 143 15.17 -5.03 14.15
CA THR A 143 16.14 -5.10 15.25
C THR A 143 15.81 -4.18 16.43
N SER A 144 14.92 -3.21 16.24
CA SER A 144 14.49 -2.24 17.26
C SER A 144 13.03 -1.87 17.08
N PRO A 145 12.27 -1.62 18.17
CA PRO A 145 10.92 -1.05 18.11
C PRO A 145 10.85 0.27 17.34
N ASP A 146 11.95 1.02 17.25
CA ASP A 146 12.03 2.26 16.48
C ASP A 146 11.75 2.06 14.97
N ALA A 147 11.78 0.82 14.49
CA ALA A 147 11.37 0.49 13.13
C ALA A 147 9.87 0.77 12.87
N GLN A 148 9.01 0.68 13.89
CA GLN A 148 7.56 0.84 13.73
C GLN A 148 7.17 2.26 13.27
N PRO A 149 7.57 3.35 13.95
CA PRO A 149 7.24 4.70 13.49
C PRO A 149 7.86 5.03 12.12
N LEU A 150 8.98 4.40 11.76
CA LEU A 150 9.59 4.58 10.45
C LEU A 150 8.83 3.80 9.37
N ALA A 151 8.33 2.59 9.67
CA ALA A 151 7.48 1.81 8.77
C ALA A 151 6.12 2.50 8.55
N GLU A 152 5.54 3.12 9.57
CA GLU A 152 4.35 3.95 9.48
C GLU A 152 4.56 5.08 8.47
N LYS A 153 5.63 5.88 8.63
CA LYS A 153 5.97 6.97 7.69
C LYS A 153 6.23 6.47 6.27
N CYS A 154 6.85 5.30 6.13
CA CYS A 154 7.06 4.67 4.83
C CYS A 154 5.74 4.31 4.15
N GLY A 155 4.77 3.78 4.93
CA GLY A 155 3.41 3.52 4.46
C GLY A 155 2.70 4.79 4.00
N VAL A 156 2.80 5.89 4.76
CA VAL A 156 2.29 7.20 4.35
C VAL A 156 2.91 7.65 3.01
N ALA A 157 4.24 7.53 2.85
CA ALA A 157 4.92 7.88 1.59
C ALA A 157 4.38 7.08 0.40
N PHE A 158 4.14 5.78 0.59
CA PHE A 158 3.59 4.91 -0.44
C PHE A 158 2.16 5.31 -0.81
N GLN A 159 1.32 5.60 0.19
CA GLN A 159 -0.07 5.99 -0.07
C GLN A 159 -0.17 7.37 -0.72
N LEU A 160 0.63 8.34 -0.29
CA LEU A 160 0.73 9.63 -0.98
C LEU A 160 1.13 9.44 -2.45
N THR A 161 2.08 8.54 -2.74
CA THR A 161 2.47 8.21 -4.13
C THR A 161 1.31 7.62 -4.92
N ASN A 162 0.51 6.73 -4.31
CA ASN A 162 -0.69 6.16 -4.95
C ASN A 162 -1.73 7.25 -5.23
N ILE A 163 -2.04 8.09 -4.25
CA ILE A 163 -3.00 9.19 -4.39
C ILE A 163 -2.58 10.12 -5.53
N LEU A 164 -1.29 10.51 -5.58
CA LEU A 164 -0.78 11.41 -6.62
C LEU A 164 -0.76 10.77 -8.02
N ARG A 165 -0.66 9.44 -8.09
CA ARG A 165 -0.76 8.70 -9.35
C ARG A 165 -2.19 8.61 -9.86
N ASP A 166 -3.14 8.41 -8.96
CA ASP A 166 -4.51 7.98 -9.27
C ASP A 166 -5.54 9.14 -9.19
N ILE A 167 -5.08 10.42 -9.05
CA ILE A 167 -5.94 11.62 -8.86
C ILE A 167 -7.15 11.62 -9.79
N ARG A 168 -6.95 11.33 -11.09
CA ARG A 168 -8.03 11.33 -12.09
C ARG A 168 -8.97 10.15 -11.88
N GLU A 169 -8.44 8.96 -11.71
CA GLU A 169 -9.21 7.73 -11.53
C GLU A 169 -10.09 7.84 -10.26
N ASP A 170 -9.51 8.35 -9.16
CA ASP A 170 -10.23 8.56 -7.91
C ASP A 170 -11.32 9.64 -8.05
N ALA A 171 -11.02 10.75 -8.69
CA ALA A 171 -11.99 11.83 -8.92
C ALA A 171 -13.16 11.36 -9.79
N ASP A 172 -12.93 10.53 -10.80
CA ASP A 172 -13.98 9.95 -11.65
C ASP A 172 -14.91 9.01 -10.84
N LEU A 173 -14.40 8.39 -9.75
CA LEU A 173 -15.17 7.61 -8.78
C LEU A 173 -15.81 8.47 -7.67
N GLY A 174 -15.65 9.80 -7.73
CA GLY A 174 -16.16 10.72 -6.71
C GLY A 174 -15.30 10.78 -5.45
N ARG A 175 -14.08 10.26 -5.47
CA ARG A 175 -13.13 10.25 -4.35
C ARG A 175 -12.06 11.32 -4.57
N VAL A 176 -11.90 12.24 -3.62
CA VAL A 176 -10.84 13.26 -3.62
C VAL A 176 -10.06 13.15 -2.32
N TYR A 177 -8.86 12.59 -2.40
CA TYR A 177 -7.99 12.37 -1.23
C TYR A 177 -7.09 13.57 -0.93
N LEU A 178 -6.86 14.46 -1.90
CA LEU A 178 -6.07 15.67 -1.66
C LEU A 178 -6.77 16.56 -0.62
N PRO A 179 -6.05 17.07 0.41
CA PRO A 179 -6.64 17.92 1.43
C PRO A 179 -7.33 19.15 0.85
N GLN A 180 -8.53 19.43 1.34
CA GLN A 180 -9.28 20.61 0.90
C GLN A 180 -8.49 21.91 1.15
N GLU A 181 -7.80 22.02 2.29
CA GLU A 181 -6.93 23.15 2.61
C GLU A 181 -5.84 23.39 1.54
N ASP A 182 -5.29 22.30 0.96
CA ASP A 182 -4.28 22.42 -0.10
C ASP A 182 -4.94 22.77 -1.45
N LEU A 183 -6.08 22.17 -1.77
CA LEU A 183 -6.85 22.53 -2.96
C LEU A 183 -7.21 24.03 -2.93
N GLU A 184 -7.73 24.54 -1.82
CA GLU A 184 -8.07 25.94 -1.62
C GLU A 184 -6.83 26.84 -1.70
N ARG A 185 -5.74 26.46 -1.04
CA ARG A 185 -4.48 27.20 -1.06
C ARG A 185 -3.94 27.43 -2.46
N PHE A 186 -4.07 26.46 -3.34
CA PHE A 186 -3.59 26.55 -4.73
C PHE A 186 -4.68 26.94 -5.72
N GLY A 187 -5.93 27.11 -5.27
CA GLY A 187 -7.07 27.49 -6.08
C GLY A 187 -7.48 26.43 -7.10
N VAL A 188 -7.31 25.14 -6.77
CA VAL A 188 -7.71 24.00 -7.61
C VAL A 188 -9.03 23.46 -7.11
N THR A 189 -9.96 23.14 -8.01
CA THR A 189 -11.27 22.58 -7.66
C THR A 189 -11.32 21.06 -7.90
N ALA A 190 -12.26 20.37 -7.24
CA ALA A 190 -12.48 18.95 -7.45
C ALA A 190 -12.88 18.63 -8.91
N GLU A 191 -13.59 19.55 -9.59
CA GLU A 191 -13.95 19.41 -11.00
C GLU A 191 -12.74 19.48 -11.92
N GLU A 192 -11.73 20.30 -11.58
CA GLU A 192 -10.48 20.36 -12.34
C GLU A 192 -9.72 19.04 -12.29
N LEU A 193 -9.84 18.27 -11.19
CA LEU A 193 -9.20 16.94 -11.08
C LEU A 193 -9.83 15.89 -12.03
N LYS A 194 -11.06 16.12 -12.47
CA LYS A 194 -11.76 15.31 -13.50
C LYS A 194 -11.44 15.75 -14.93
N SER A 195 -10.76 16.88 -15.08
CA SER A 195 -10.37 17.41 -16.38
C SER A 195 -9.06 16.79 -16.84
N ALA A 196 -8.92 16.53 -18.15
CA ALA A 196 -7.64 16.18 -18.75
C ALA A 196 -6.69 17.39 -18.89
N GLN A 197 -7.18 18.60 -18.61
CA GLN A 197 -6.41 19.83 -18.77
C GLN A 197 -5.63 20.16 -17.52
N LYS A 198 -4.32 20.18 -17.65
CA LYS A 198 -3.40 20.61 -16.60
C LYS A 198 -3.30 22.15 -16.59
N THR A 199 -3.66 22.75 -15.45
CA THR A 199 -3.47 24.17 -15.20
C THR A 199 -2.15 24.46 -14.48
N GLU A 200 -1.66 25.70 -14.53
CA GLU A 200 -0.48 26.10 -13.76
C GLU A 200 -0.71 25.95 -12.24
N ARG A 201 -1.94 26.22 -11.79
CA ARG A 201 -2.34 26.02 -10.37
C ARG A 201 -2.22 24.58 -9.95
N PHE A 202 -2.70 23.65 -10.77
CA PHE A 202 -2.55 22.21 -10.55
C PHE A 202 -1.06 21.80 -10.50
N GLY A 203 -0.23 22.37 -11.38
CA GLY A 203 1.23 22.13 -11.35
C GLY A 203 1.84 22.51 -10.00
N ARG A 204 1.51 23.71 -9.47
CA ARG A 204 2.01 24.15 -8.16
C ARG A 204 1.50 23.29 -6.98
N LEU A 205 0.24 22.84 -7.04
CA LEU A 205 -0.31 21.89 -6.09
C LEU A 205 0.49 20.58 -6.11
N MET A 206 0.75 20.05 -7.30
CA MET A 206 1.52 18.81 -7.46
C MET A 206 2.96 18.93 -6.97
N ASP A 207 3.64 20.07 -7.22
CA ASP A 207 4.97 20.35 -6.67
C ASP A 207 4.97 20.26 -5.13
N PHE A 208 3.96 20.85 -4.51
CA PHE A 208 3.81 20.86 -3.06
C PHE A 208 3.56 19.44 -2.51
N GLU A 209 2.65 18.69 -3.10
CA GLU A 209 2.29 17.34 -2.65
C GLU A 209 3.40 16.31 -2.91
N ILE A 210 4.12 16.43 -4.04
CA ILE A 210 5.30 15.61 -4.33
C ILE A 210 6.39 15.85 -3.28
N GLU A 211 6.64 17.11 -2.89
CA GLU A 211 7.65 17.40 -1.88
C GLU A 211 7.21 16.90 -0.48
N ARG A 212 5.91 16.93 -0.18
CA ARG A 212 5.36 16.27 1.01
C ARG A 212 5.65 14.77 1.00
N ALA A 213 5.38 14.06 -0.09
CA ALA A 213 5.67 12.64 -0.21
C ALA A 213 7.18 12.34 -0.09
N ARG A 214 8.05 13.13 -0.76
CA ARG A 214 9.51 13.04 -0.65
C ARG A 214 10.00 13.22 0.78
N ARG A 215 9.39 14.11 1.56
CA ARG A 215 9.72 14.30 2.97
C ARG A 215 9.49 13.01 3.75
N TYR A 216 8.36 12.33 3.56
CA TYR A 216 8.08 11.06 4.23
C TYR A 216 9.04 9.94 3.80
N TYR A 217 9.47 9.87 2.53
CA TYR A 217 10.54 8.96 2.11
C TYR A 217 11.86 9.26 2.84
N ARG A 218 12.26 10.52 2.96
CA ARG A 218 13.48 10.91 3.68
C ARG A 218 13.40 10.57 5.17
N GLU A 219 12.29 10.89 5.80
CA GLU A 219 12.06 10.63 7.22
C GLU A 219 12.01 9.12 7.53
N SER A 220 11.52 8.30 6.62
CA SER A 220 11.48 6.85 6.79
C SER A 220 12.77 6.12 6.35
N ALA A 221 13.71 6.80 5.70
CA ALA A 221 14.94 6.18 5.20
C ALA A 221 15.74 5.38 6.24
N PRO A 222 15.83 5.79 7.54
CA PRO A 222 16.54 5.02 8.57
C PRO A 222 15.93 3.62 8.81
N LEU A 223 14.68 3.36 8.39
CA LEU A 223 14.05 2.04 8.49
C LEU A 223 14.94 0.92 7.95
N LEU A 224 15.59 1.15 6.81
CA LEU A 224 16.48 0.17 6.19
C LEU A 224 17.63 -0.31 7.09
N ASN A 225 18.04 0.49 8.07
CA ASN A 225 19.09 0.13 9.01
C ASN A 225 18.56 -0.73 10.19
N LEU A 226 17.24 -0.75 10.38
CA LEU A 226 16.57 -1.48 11.45
C LEU A 226 15.91 -2.78 10.96
N ILE A 227 15.88 -3.02 9.64
CA ILE A 227 15.35 -4.27 9.05
C ILE A 227 16.41 -5.37 9.10
N ASP A 228 15.97 -6.62 9.33
CA ASP A 228 16.84 -7.81 9.29
C ASP A 228 17.69 -7.79 8.00
N PRO A 229 19.03 -7.95 8.11
CA PRO A 229 19.93 -7.96 6.93
C PRO A 229 19.50 -8.93 5.82
N LYS A 230 18.84 -10.04 6.17
CA LYS A 230 18.36 -11.04 5.18
C LYS A 230 17.24 -10.50 4.29
N THR A 231 16.44 -9.54 4.76
CA THR A 231 15.29 -8.98 4.04
C THR A 231 15.50 -7.53 3.62
N LYS A 232 16.60 -6.90 4.06
CA LYS A 232 16.94 -5.50 3.75
C LYS A 232 16.87 -5.21 2.26
N ARG A 233 17.35 -6.14 1.41
CA ARG A 233 17.33 -5.99 -0.06
C ARG A 233 15.91 -5.94 -0.61
N ALA A 234 15.00 -6.73 -0.07
CA ALA A 234 13.60 -6.74 -0.48
C ALA A 234 12.90 -5.43 -0.05
N MET A 235 13.16 -4.95 1.17
CA MET A 235 12.65 -3.67 1.65
C MET A 235 13.16 -2.51 0.80
N TRP A 236 14.46 -2.49 0.50
CA TRP A 236 15.05 -1.48 -0.37
C TRP A 236 14.40 -1.48 -1.75
N ALA A 237 14.23 -2.66 -2.37
CA ALA A 237 13.61 -2.75 -3.69
C ALA A 237 12.16 -2.24 -3.67
N LEU A 238 11.40 -2.53 -2.62
CA LEU A 238 10.05 -2.04 -2.45
C LEU A 238 10.01 -0.51 -2.36
N ILE A 239 10.84 0.08 -1.50
CA ILE A 239 10.95 1.55 -1.36
C ILE A 239 11.42 2.17 -2.69
N ALA A 240 12.42 1.58 -3.35
CA ALA A 240 12.95 2.09 -4.61
C ALA A 240 11.91 2.06 -5.76
N ILE A 241 11.06 1.04 -5.82
CA ILE A 241 9.98 0.98 -6.82
C ILE A 241 8.99 2.13 -6.60
N TYR A 242 8.53 2.35 -5.36
CA TYR A 242 7.55 3.39 -5.07
C TYR A 242 8.13 4.81 -5.15
N SER A 243 9.34 5.05 -4.66
CA SER A 243 10.01 6.34 -4.82
C SER A 243 10.32 6.66 -6.28
N SER A 244 10.73 5.65 -7.09
CA SER A 244 10.91 5.83 -8.54
C SER A 244 9.60 6.15 -9.26
N LEU A 245 8.46 5.60 -8.79
CA LEU A 245 7.15 5.95 -9.32
C LEU A 245 6.80 7.42 -9.02
N LEU A 246 7.05 7.89 -7.79
CA LEU A 246 6.86 9.30 -7.41
C LEU A 246 7.70 10.22 -8.31
N GLU A 247 8.99 9.90 -8.50
CA GLU A 247 9.85 10.69 -9.37
C GLU A 247 9.42 10.64 -10.85
N ARG A 248 8.85 9.52 -11.31
CA ARG A 248 8.27 9.42 -12.65
C ARG A 248 7.04 10.33 -12.80
N ILE A 249 6.19 10.44 -11.78
CA ILE A 249 5.06 11.37 -11.76
C ILE A 249 5.57 12.81 -11.90
N ALA A 250 6.58 13.20 -11.11
CA ALA A 250 7.19 14.52 -11.20
C ALA A 250 7.80 14.79 -12.58
N GLN A 251 8.60 13.85 -13.11
CA GLN A 251 9.25 13.97 -14.42
C GLN A 251 8.27 14.00 -15.60
N SER A 252 7.08 13.42 -15.46
CA SER A 252 6.01 13.51 -16.45
C SER A 252 5.34 14.89 -16.51
N GLN A 253 5.85 15.85 -15.72
CA GLN A 253 5.20 17.14 -15.51
C GLN A 253 3.76 16.97 -14.99
N TYR A 254 3.53 15.97 -14.15
CA TYR A 254 2.23 15.69 -13.53
C TYR A 254 1.13 15.32 -14.54
N ASP A 255 1.46 14.53 -15.57
CA ASP A 255 0.51 14.11 -16.63
C ASP A 255 -0.49 13.03 -16.12
N VAL A 256 -0.77 13.04 -14.81
CA VAL A 256 -1.66 12.10 -14.14
C VAL A 256 -3.14 12.31 -14.45
N LEU A 257 -3.50 13.51 -14.91
CA LEU A 257 -4.87 13.81 -15.33
C LEU A 257 -5.19 13.24 -16.71
N ALA A 258 -4.19 13.04 -17.58
CA ALA A 258 -4.38 12.51 -18.92
C ALA A 258 -4.18 10.99 -19.01
N ARG A 259 -3.30 10.45 -18.16
CA ARG A 259 -2.98 9.01 -18.15
C ARG A 259 -2.43 8.56 -16.82
N ARG A 260 -2.62 7.28 -16.51
CA ARG A 260 -2.02 6.66 -15.34
C ARG A 260 -0.51 6.47 -15.53
N ILE A 261 0.30 7.09 -14.67
CA ILE A 261 1.75 6.95 -14.69
C ILE A 261 2.17 5.64 -14.02
N SER A 262 3.08 4.90 -14.65
CA SER A 262 3.57 3.63 -14.11
C SER A 262 5.03 3.37 -14.50
N LEU A 263 5.72 2.53 -13.72
CA LEU A 263 6.99 1.97 -14.12
C LEU A 263 6.78 0.74 -15.00
N SER A 264 7.58 0.59 -16.03
CA SER A 264 7.60 -0.60 -16.90
C SER A 264 8.10 -1.83 -16.12
N ALA A 265 7.79 -3.02 -16.65
CA ALA A 265 8.31 -4.28 -16.09
C ALA A 265 9.83 -4.33 -16.08
N SER A 266 10.49 -3.78 -17.11
CA SER A 266 11.95 -3.72 -17.21
C SER A 266 12.59 -2.81 -16.15
N GLU A 267 11.98 -1.67 -15.86
CA GLU A 267 12.46 -0.77 -14.80
C GLU A 267 12.36 -1.42 -13.42
N LYS A 268 11.24 -2.07 -13.11
CA LYS A 268 11.06 -2.82 -11.87
C LYS A 268 12.06 -3.98 -11.76
N ALA A 269 12.25 -4.75 -12.85
CA ALA A 269 13.22 -5.83 -12.90
C ALA A 269 14.65 -5.33 -12.70
N TRP A 270 15.00 -4.17 -13.25
CA TRP A 270 16.32 -3.55 -13.06
C TRP A 270 16.54 -3.13 -11.59
N ILE A 271 15.53 -2.52 -10.93
CA ILE A 271 15.59 -2.19 -9.50
C ILE A 271 15.85 -3.45 -8.67
N VAL A 272 15.12 -4.54 -8.94
CA VAL A 272 15.29 -5.83 -8.26
C VAL A 272 16.67 -6.42 -8.51
N ALA A 273 17.16 -6.38 -9.75
CA ALA A 273 18.51 -6.85 -10.09
C ALA A 273 19.58 -6.06 -9.34
N ARG A 274 19.45 -4.72 -9.26
CA ARG A 274 20.34 -3.86 -8.48
C ARG A 274 20.30 -4.22 -6.99
N ALA A 275 19.12 -4.47 -6.43
CA ALA A 275 19.00 -4.91 -5.04
C ALA A 275 19.70 -6.26 -4.81
N ALA A 276 19.59 -7.20 -5.74
CA ALA A 276 20.21 -8.51 -5.64
C ALA A 276 21.75 -8.46 -5.60
N THR A 277 22.37 -7.49 -6.31
CA THR A 277 23.84 -7.32 -6.30
C THR A 277 24.39 -6.70 -5.01
N GLY A 278 23.51 -6.20 -4.12
CA GLY A 278 23.93 -5.54 -2.88
C GLY A 278 24.44 -4.10 -3.05
N LEU A 279 24.36 -3.53 -4.26
CA LEU A 279 24.65 -2.12 -4.56
C LEU A 279 23.50 -1.21 -4.09
N VAL A 280 23.09 -1.41 -2.84
CA VAL A 280 22.03 -0.68 -2.16
C VAL A 280 22.69 0.24 -1.11
N ASN A 281 22.99 1.46 -1.51
CA ASN A 281 23.39 2.54 -0.62
C ASN A 281 22.19 3.44 -0.36
#